data_f481880f53259a962d9f18b501795e26
#
_entry.id   f481880f53259a962d9f18b501795e26
#
_cell.length_a   1.000
_cell.length_b   1.000
_cell.length_c   1.000
_cell.angle_alpha   90.00
_cell.angle_beta   90.00
_cell.angle_gamma   90.00
#
_symmetry.space_group_name_H-M   'P 1'
#
loop_
_entity.id
_entity.type
_entity.pdbx_description
1 polymer ?
#
loop_
_entity_poly.entity_id
_entity_poly.type
_entity_poly.pdbx_seq_one_letter_code
_entity_poly.pdbx_strand_id
1 'polypeptide(L)'
;MKRTHIVPLGLLLLFGTSGFAQERRWTLDECIAHAYEHNIEIKTQELTAAEKRIALAESKWSYAPDLSVSNSSSLATGRVLDETTYEFVENETVAGNSSSLGANILLFGGLKNYYNLKRAQLDLRSSLLAVEKMRNDVRMNVTAYYLEILCAEETIRDAEQVVAELRIQEEKTAKKVEARKVTTADLLQIRSQLADAENDVLTARNTYDIARLDLCQLLEIDDYTTFRTVAPDVGVPARSGIADS
;
A
#
# COMPACT_ATOMS: atom_id res chain seq x y z
N MET A 1 -62.71 13.85 -29.08
CA MET A 1 -62.69 12.56 -28.42
C MET A 1 -61.29 12.41 -27.78
N LYS A 2 -61.18 12.65 -26.47
CA LYS A 2 -59.95 12.59 -25.66
C LYS A 2 -59.73 11.15 -25.15
N ARG A 3 -58.64 10.51 -25.50
CA ARG A 3 -58.22 9.23 -24.88
C ARG A 3 -57.14 9.53 -23.86
N THR A 4 -57.49 9.45 -22.60
CA THR A 4 -56.65 9.47 -21.42
C THR A 4 -55.95 8.11 -21.26
N HIS A 5 -54.62 8.07 -21.36
CA HIS A 5 -53.81 6.91 -21.01
C HIS A 5 -53.45 6.98 -19.52
N ILE A 6 -54.01 6.07 -18.77
CA ILE A 6 -53.68 5.80 -17.36
C ILE A 6 -52.39 5.00 -17.33
N VAL A 7 -51.35 5.60 -16.75
CA VAL A 7 -50.08 4.92 -16.46
C VAL A 7 -50.21 4.22 -15.11
N PRO A 8 -50.00 2.91 -14.99
CA PRO A 8 -50.00 2.26 -13.69
C PRO A 8 -48.70 2.59 -12.96
N LEU A 9 -48.82 3.16 -11.78
CA LEU A 9 -47.77 3.43 -10.81
C LEU A 9 -47.26 2.09 -10.26
N GLY A 10 -46.16 1.59 -10.83
CA GLY A 10 -45.47 0.40 -10.37
C GLY A 10 -44.79 0.68 -9.02
N LEU A 11 -45.27 0.00 -7.98
CA LEU A 11 -44.75 -0.02 -6.62
C LEU A 11 -43.36 -0.70 -6.63
N LEU A 12 -42.31 0.11 -6.62
CA LEU A 12 -40.92 -0.37 -6.54
C LEU A 12 -40.63 -0.83 -5.09
N LEU A 13 -40.80 -2.12 -4.81
CA LEU A 13 -40.37 -2.75 -3.58
C LEU A 13 -38.83 -2.69 -3.53
N LEU A 14 -38.31 -1.71 -2.80
CA LEU A 14 -36.93 -1.66 -2.34
C LEU A 14 -36.70 -2.84 -1.36
N PHE A 15 -36.28 -3.97 -1.90
CA PHE A 15 -35.60 -4.98 -1.09
C PHE A 15 -34.29 -4.38 -0.58
N GLY A 16 -34.35 -3.81 0.61
CA GLY A 16 -33.16 -3.52 1.41
C GLY A 16 -32.45 -4.84 1.70
N THR A 17 -31.45 -5.15 0.89
CA THR A 17 -30.46 -6.17 1.26
C THR A 17 -29.72 -5.62 2.47
N SER A 18 -30.20 -5.97 3.67
CA SER A 18 -29.41 -5.89 4.88
C SER A 18 -28.18 -6.78 4.63
N GLY A 19 -27.12 -6.18 4.12
CA GLY A 19 -25.81 -6.82 4.08
C GLY A 19 -25.44 -7.09 5.53
N PHE A 20 -25.68 -8.30 6.00
CA PHE A 20 -24.94 -8.83 7.13
C PHE A 20 -23.49 -8.69 6.74
N ALA A 21 -22.78 -7.77 7.37
CA ALA A 21 -21.34 -7.70 7.30
C ALA A 21 -20.84 -9.02 7.88
N GLN A 22 -20.71 -10.01 7.02
CA GLN A 22 -20.12 -11.29 7.36
C GLN A 22 -18.68 -10.96 7.71
N GLU A 23 -18.29 -11.11 8.98
CA GLU A 23 -16.91 -10.94 9.41
C GLU A 23 -16.02 -11.78 8.49
N ARG A 24 -15.41 -11.14 7.53
CA ARG A 24 -14.56 -11.80 6.57
C ARG A 24 -13.27 -12.17 7.28
N ARG A 25 -13.05 -13.44 7.47
CA ARG A 25 -11.81 -13.96 8.03
C ARG A 25 -10.81 -14.14 6.90
N TRP A 26 -9.65 -13.53 7.06
CA TRP A 26 -8.59 -13.53 6.07
C TRP A 26 -7.58 -14.62 6.36
N THR A 27 -7.26 -15.43 5.37
CA THR A 27 -6.13 -16.35 5.39
C THR A 27 -4.86 -15.63 4.98
N LEU A 28 -3.69 -16.18 5.32
CA LEU A 28 -2.40 -15.60 4.93
C LEU A 28 -2.29 -15.45 3.40
N ASP A 29 -2.71 -16.45 2.64
CA ASP A 29 -2.65 -16.43 1.17
C ASP A 29 -3.57 -15.36 0.57
N GLU A 30 -4.76 -15.16 1.14
CA GLU A 30 -5.66 -14.06 0.73
C GLU A 30 -5.06 -12.69 1.03
N CYS A 31 -4.41 -12.52 2.18
CA CYS A 31 -3.70 -11.28 2.52
C CYS A 31 -2.57 -10.99 1.52
N ILE A 32 -1.76 -11.99 1.18
CA ILE A 32 -0.67 -11.85 0.20
C ILE A 32 -1.22 -11.52 -1.19
N ALA A 33 -2.28 -12.20 -1.63
CA ALA A 33 -2.90 -11.93 -2.92
C ALA A 33 -3.46 -10.51 -2.98
N HIS A 34 -4.15 -10.08 -1.92
CA HIS A 34 -4.69 -8.72 -1.82
C HIS A 34 -3.59 -7.65 -1.83
N ALA A 35 -2.49 -7.88 -1.08
CA ALA A 35 -1.35 -6.97 -1.07
C ALA A 35 -0.73 -6.82 -2.47
N TYR A 36 -0.61 -7.90 -3.24
CA TYR A 36 -0.06 -7.84 -4.59
C TYR A 36 -0.89 -6.99 -5.56
N GLU A 37 -2.19 -6.90 -5.35
CA GLU A 37 -3.08 -6.11 -6.19
C GLU A 37 -3.22 -4.65 -5.74
N HIS A 38 -3.14 -4.40 -4.43
CA HIS A 38 -3.53 -3.11 -3.86
C HIS A 38 -2.37 -2.30 -3.29
N ASN A 39 -1.28 -2.94 -2.89
CA ASN A 39 -0.17 -2.26 -2.21
C ASN A 39 0.46 -1.16 -3.09
N ILE A 40 0.58 0.04 -2.51
CA ILE A 40 1.07 1.25 -3.19
C ILE A 40 2.55 1.14 -3.55
N GLU A 41 3.37 0.50 -2.72
CA GLU A 41 4.81 0.34 -2.98
C GLU A 41 5.07 -0.51 -4.22
N ILE A 42 4.32 -1.62 -4.38
CA ILE A 42 4.39 -2.47 -5.58
C ILE A 42 3.99 -1.67 -6.82
N LYS A 43 2.85 -0.94 -6.75
CA LYS A 43 2.39 -0.10 -7.87
C LYS A 43 3.39 0.98 -8.25
N THR A 44 3.99 1.62 -7.26
CA THR A 44 5.03 2.64 -7.48
C THR A 44 6.24 2.05 -8.20
N GLN A 45 6.66 0.85 -7.80
CA GLN A 45 7.78 0.16 -8.44
C GLN A 45 7.43 -0.31 -9.87
N GLU A 46 6.19 -0.73 -10.12
CA GLU A 46 5.69 -1.07 -11.46
C GLU A 46 5.64 0.16 -12.38
N LEU A 47 5.23 1.33 -11.87
CA LEU A 47 5.28 2.59 -12.61
C LEU A 47 6.72 2.99 -12.94
N THR A 48 7.66 2.81 -12.01
CA THR A 48 9.09 3.03 -12.26
C THR A 48 9.62 2.12 -13.38
N ALA A 49 9.19 0.85 -13.40
CA ALA A 49 9.54 -0.05 -14.50
C ALA A 49 8.90 0.37 -15.84
N ALA A 50 7.69 0.92 -15.82
CA ALA A 50 7.05 1.48 -17.01
C ALA A 50 7.79 2.72 -17.54
N GLU A 51 8.27 3.60 -16.66
CA GLU A 51 9.14 4.74 -17.04
C GLU A 51 10.42 4.27 -17.72
N LYS A 52 11.09 3.23 -17.18
CA LYS A 52 12.28 2.66 -17.81
C LYS A 52 12.00 2.03 -19.17
N ARG A 53 10.79 1.48 -19.36
CA ARG A 53 10.34 0.97 -20.66
C ARG A 53 10.19 2.11 -21.69
N ILE A 54 9.65 3.25 -21.26
CA ILE A 54 9.53 4.45 -22.10
C ILE A 54 10.92 4.98 -22.44
N ALA A 55 11.82 5.11 -21.46
CA ALA A 55 13.20 5.56 -21.66
C ALA A 55 13.96 4.66 -22.64
N LEU A 56 13.71 3.33 -22.60
CA LEU A 56 14.24 2.41 -23.61
C LEU A 56 13.68 2.69 -25.00
N ALA A 57 12.38 2.99 -25.12
CA ALA A 57 11.77 3.37 -26.38
C ALA A 57 12.37 4.69 -26.92
N GLU A 58 12.53 5.71 -26.08
CA GLU A 58 13.21 6.97 -26.43
C GLU A 58 14.64 6.73 -26.92
N SER A 59 15.40 5.87 -26.24
CA SER A 59 16.75 5.52 -26.66
C SER A 59 16.80 4.81 -28.01
N LYS A 60 15.76 4.06 -28.39
CA LYS A 60 15.62 3.49 -29.74
C LYS A 60 15.29 4.57 -30.77
N TRP A 61 14.39 5.50 -30.41
CA TRP A 61 14.01 6.60 -31.29
C TRP A 61 15.14 7.63 -31.49
N SER A 62 16.17 7.67 -30.65
CA SER A 62 17.34 8.54 -30.81
C SER A 62 18.15 8.26 -32.07
N TYR A 63 17.85 7.18 -32.81
CA TYR A 63 18.39 6.88 -34.12
C TYR A 63 17.55 7.46 -35.27
N ALA A 64 16.35 7.91 -35.00
CA ALA A 64 15.48 8.55 -35.98
C ALA A 64 15.90 10.03 -36.18
N PRO A 65 15.57 10.65 -37.33
CA PRO A 65 15.74 12.08 -37.50
C PRO A 65 14.89 12.88 -36.51
N ASP A 66 15.48 13.92 -35.93
CA ASP A 66 14.74 14.92 -35.16
C ASP A 66 14.14 15.96 -36.11
N LEU A 67 12.83 16.17 -36.04
CA LEU A 67 12.09 17.12 -36.84
C LEU A 67 11.66 18.30 -35.98
N SER A 68 12.14 19.49 -36.33
CA SER A 68 11.81 20.72 -35.62
C SER A 68 11.07 21.71 -36.52
N VAL A 69 10.01 22.29 -35.96
CA VAL A 69 9.29 23.41 -36.58
C VAL A 69 9.38 24.59 -35.62
N SER A 70 9.88 25.71 -36.14
CA SER A 70 9.91 26.94 -35.35
C SER A 70 9.22 28.07 -36.10
N ASN A 71 8.46 28.87 -35.38
CA ASN A 71 7.87 30.10 -35.86
C ASN A 71 8.20 31.22 -34.86
N SER A 72 8.81 32.28 -35.37
CA SER A 72 9.18 33.46 -34.58
C SER A 72 8.49 34.69 -35.16
N SER A 73 7.77 35.40 -34.30
CA SER A 73 7.17 36.68 -34.65
C SER A 73 7.90 37.79 -33.86
N SER A 74 8.36 38.79 -34.55
CA SER A 74 9.03 39.94 -33.94
C SER A 74 8.30 41.26 -34.28
N LEU A 75 8.26 42.16 -33.31
CA LEU A 75 7.73 43.48 -33.44
C LEU A 75 8.85 44.47 -33.05
N ALA A 76 9.32 45.27 -33.95
CA ALA A 76 10.32 46.28 -33.69
C ALA A 76 9.73 47.67 -33.91
N THR A 77 9.95 48.56 -32.92
CA THR A 77 9.45 49.94 -32.97
C THR A 77 10.62 50.91 -32.80
N GLY A 78 10.69 51.95 -33.62
CA GLY A 78 11.75 52.96 -33.58
C GLY A 78 12.39 53.12 -34.94
N ARG A 79 13.73 53.32 -34.97
CA ARG A 79 14.49 53.35 -36.25
C ARG A 79 14.81 51.91 -36.65
N VAL A 80 14.06 51.38 -37.58
CA VAL A 80 14.15 49.98 -38.01
C VAL A 80 14.52 49.91 -39.51
N LEU A 81 15.35 48.95 -39.85
CA LEU A 81 15.63 48.63 -41.26
C LEU A 81 14.44 47.86 -41.85
N ASP A 82 13.79 48.39 -42.85
CA ASP A 82 12.82 47.63 -43.64
C ASP A 82 13.58 46.67 -44.56
N GLU A 83 13.44 45.37 -44.30
CA GLU A 83 14.12 44.34 -45.06
C GLU A 83 13.61 44.21 -46.50
N THR A 84 12.50 44.85 -46.84
CA THR A 84 11.89 44.82 -48.20
C THR A 84 12.49 45.92 -49.08
N THR A 85 12.68 47.13 -48.51
CA THR A 85 13.18 48.33 -49.21
C THR A 85 14.66 48.58 -48.98
N TYR A 86 15.26 47.96 -47.94
CA TYR A 86 16.62 48.22 -47.41
C TYR A 86 16.86 49.66 -46.98
N GLU A 87 15.80 50.38 -46.62
CA GLU A 87 15.89 51.76 -46.10
C GLU A 87 15.59 51.78 -44.59
N PHE A 88 16.19 52.73 -43.87
CA PHE A 88 15.89 52.95 -42.45
C PHE A 88 14.64 53.79 -42.33
N VAL A 89 13.61 53.25 -41.72
CA VAL A 89 12.36 53.96 -41.39
C VAL A 89 12.40 54.42 -39.94
N GLU A 90 12.11 55.66 -39.68
CA GLU A 90 12.11 56.27 -38.34
C GLU A 90 10.68 56.32 -37.76
N ASN A 91 10.52 55.94 -36.46
CA ASN A 91 9.26 55.95 -35.73
C ASN A 91 8.15 55.06 -36.30
N GLU A 92 8.49 54.02 -37.00
CA GLU A 92 7.55 53.06 -37.53
C GLU A 92 7.65 51.73 -36.74
N THR A 93 6.55 50.95 -36.75
CA THR A 93 6.50 49.64 -36.18
C THR A 93 6.58 48.63 -37.31
N VAL A 94 7.67 47.85 -37.35
CA VAL A 94 7.86 46.75 -38.32
C VAL A 94 7.58 45.44 -37.65
N ALA A 95 6.66 44.65 -38.26
CA ALA A 95 6.35 43.28 -37.83
C ALA A 95 7.06 42.30 -38.77
N GLY A 96 7.86 41.42 -38.18
CA GLY A 96 8.51 40.33 -38.91
C GLY A 96 7.97 38.98 -38.45
N ASN A 97 7.78 38.04 -39.38
CA ASN A 97 7.46 36.66 -39.08
C ASN A 97 8.41 35.75 -39.85
N SER A 98 9.01 34.81 -39.12
CA SER A 98 9.94 33.81 -39.70
C SER A 98 9.46 32.41 -39.28
N SER A 99 9.30 31.56 -40.29
CA SER A 99 8.97 30.15 -40.06
C SER A 99 10.08 29.28 -40.62
N SER A 100 10.55 28.30 -39.83
CA SER A 100 11.56 27.36 -40.29
C SER A 100 11.18 25.92 -39.98
N LEU A 101 11.51 25.02 -40.87
CA LEU A 101 11.40 23.58 -40.74
C LEU A 101 12.80 22.99 -40.86
N GLY A 102 13.22 22.25 -39.83
CA GLY A 102 14.54 21.61 -39.81
C GLY A 102 14.41 20.12 -39.53
N ALA A 103 15.26 19.33 -40.16
CA ALA A 103 15.42 17.90 -39.85
C ALA A 103 16.90 17.60 -39.61
N ASN A 104 17.21 17.01 -38.42
CA ASN A 104 18.58 16.66 -38.05
C ASN A 104 18.69 15.16 -37.80
N ILE A 105 19.72 14.53 -38.30
CA ILE A 105 20.05 13.14 -38.00
C ILE A 105 21.52 13.03 -37.62
N LEU A 106 21.78 12.31 -36.50
CA LEU A 106 23.14 12.03 -36.06
C LEU A 106 23.65 10.75 -36.72
N LEU A 107 24.48 10.88 -37.77
CA LEU A 107 25.03 9.74 -38.51
C LEU A 107 26.09 8.98 -37.74
N PHE A 108 26.92 9.68 -36.96
CA PHE A 108 27.95 9.08 -36.12
C PHE A 108 28.22 9.93 -34.88
N GLY A 109 28.13 9.31 -33.69
CA GLY A 109 28.35 9.94 -32.39
C GLY A 109 29.30 9.14 -31.47
N GLY A 110 30.32 8.48 -32.05
CA GLY A 110 31.32 7.75 -31.26
C GLY A 110 30.72 6.60 -30.41
N LEU A 111 29.77 5.85 -30.93
CA LEU A 111 29.05 4.76 -30.26
C LEU A 111 28.20 5.17 -29.06
N LYS A 112 28.04 6.48 -28.78
CA LYS A 112 27.26 7.00 -27.65
C LYS A 112 25.83 6.43 -27.63
N ASN A 113 25.12 6.47 -28.76
CA ASN A 113 23.75 5.97 -28.87
C ASN A 113 23.68 4.47 -28.64
N TYR A 114 24.68 3.71 -29.12
CA TYR A 114 24.76 2.27 -28.84
C TYR A 114 24.87 1.96 -27.34
N TYR A 115 25.77 2.63 -26.65
CA TYR A 115 25.93 2.42 -25.20
C TYR A 115 24.74 2.96 -24.39
N ASN A 116 24.12 4.05 -24.80
CA ASN A 116 22.88 4.56 -24.20
C ASN A 116 21.74 3.55 -24.33
N LEU A 117 21.59 2.94 -25.50
CA LEU A 117 20.59 1.87 -25.71
C LEU A 117 20.88 0.65 -24.83
N LYS A 118 22.14 0.22 -24.76
CA LYS A 118 22.54 -0.88 -23.85
C LYS A 118 22.26 -0.56 -22.39
N ARG A 119 22.57 0.66 -21.96
CA ARG A 119 22.28 1.13 -20.61
C ARG A 119 20.78 1.10 -20.34
N ALA A 120 19.95 1.66 -21.22
CA ALA A 120 18.51 1.67 -21.06
C ALA A 120 17.91 0.24 -21.00
N GLN A 121 18.47 -0.73 -21.74
CA GLN A 121 18.08 -2.14 -21.64
C GLN A 121 18.40 -2.74 -20.25
N LEU A 122 19.58 -2.44 -19.71
CA LEU A 122 19.98 -2.91 -18.39
C LEU A 122 19.18 -2.24 -17.27
N ASP A 123 18.90 -0.93 -17.41
CA ASP A 123 18.09 -0.17 -16.46
C ASP A 123 16.66 -0.72 -16.40
N LEU A 124 16.06 -1.06 -17.55
CA LEU A 124 14.76 -1.74 -17.58
C LEU A 124 14.82 -3.11 -16.92
N ARG A 125 15.84 -3.91 -17.20
CA ARG A 125 15.99 -5.23 -16.57
C ARG A 125 16.15 -5.11 -15.04
N SER A 126 16.94 -4.16 -14.60
CA SER A 126 17.13 -3.86 -13.17
C SER A 126 15.82 -3.46 -12.50
N SER A 127 15.02 -2.59 -13.15
CA SER A 127 13.74 -2.15 -12.61
C SER A 127 12.70 -3.27 -12.53
N LEU A 128 12.68 -4.21 -13.50
CA LEU A 128 11.80 -5.39 -13.42
C LEU A 128 12.18 -6.32 -12.27
N LEU A 129 13.48 -6.54 -12.03
CA LEU A 129 13.95 -7.31 -10.88
C LEU A 129 13.64 -6.60 -9.55
N ALA A 130 13.63 -5.26 -9.54
CA ALA A 130 13.24 -4.48 -8.38
C ALA A 130 11.74 -4.64 -8.06
N VAL A 131 10.87 -4.79 -9.06
CA VAL A 131 9.44 -5.15 -8.86
C VAL A 131 9.31 -6.52 -8.20
N GLU A 132 10.04 -7.53 -8.69
CA GLU A 132 10.01 -8.86 -8.09
C GLU A 132 10.53 -8.85 -6.65
N LYS A 133 11.61 -8.10 -6.40
CA LYS A 133 12.12 -7.90 -5.04
C LYS A 133 11.06 -7.27 -4.15
N MET A 134 10.41 -6.18 -4.59
CA MET A 134 9.37 -5.49 -3.83
C MET A 134 8.20 -6.42 -3.47
N ARG A 135 7.75 -7.26 -4.41
CA ARG A 135 6.73 -8.28 -4.16
C ARG A 135 7.15 -9.28 -3.08
N ASN A 136 8.41 -9.71 -3.10
CA ASN A 136 8.94 -10.59 -2.06
C ASN A 136 9.04 -9.89 -0.70
N ASP A 137 9.48 -8.63 -0.68
CA ASP A 137 9.58 -7.84 0.55
C ASP A 137 8.17 -7.63 1.17
N VAL A 138 7.18 -7.26 0.36
CA VAL A 138 5.78 -7.12 0.80
C VAL A 138 5.23 -8.46 1.31
N ARG A 139 5.50 -9.58 0.63
CA ARG A 139 5.09 -10.90 1.09
C ARG A 139 5.69 -11.24 2.46
N MET A 140 6.97 -10.94 2.67
CA MET A 140 7.63 -11.14 3.96
C MET A 140 6.98 -10.29 5.06
N ASN A 141 6.72 -9.01 4.79
CA ASN A 141 6.11 -8.10 5.74
C ASN A 141 4.68 -8.53 6.09
N VAL A 142 3.85 -8.89 5.08
CA VAL A 142 2.51 -9.45 5.31
C VAL A 142 2.58 -10.68 6.21
N THR A 143 3.51 -11.59 5.91
CA THR A 143 3.66 -12.81 6.72
C THR A 143 4.08 -12.49 8.15
N ALA A 144 5.01 -11.55 8.35
CA ALA A 144 5.47 -11.14 9.67
C ALA A 144 4.33 -10.53 10.51
N TYR A 145 3.62 -9.55 9.98
CA TYR A 145 2.49 -8.92 10.68
C TYR A 145 1.33 -9.89 10.92
N TYR A 146 1.06 -10.81 9.97
CA TYR A 146 0.05 -11.83 10.15
C TYR A 146 0.37 -12.75 11.34
N LEU A 147 1.63 -13.19 11.44
CA LEU A 147 2.08 -14.01 12.57
C LEU A 147 2.10 -13.22 13.88
N GLU A 148 2.43 -11.93 13.84
CA GLU A 148 2.38 -11.06 15.00
C GLU A 148 0.96 -10.94 15.58
N ILE A 149 -0.06 -10.80 14.72
CA ILE A 149 -1.47 -10.82 15.14
C ILE A 149 -1.81 -12.14 15.84
N LEU A 150 -1.41 -13.29 15.26
CA LEU A 150 -1.68 -14.59 15.87
C LEU A 150 -0.97 -14.74 17.23
N CYS A 151 0.28 -14.31 17.34
CA CYS A 151 1.02 -14.32 18.60
C CYS A 151 0.35 -13.41 19.64
N ALA A 152 -0.09 -12.22 19.24
CA ALA A 152 -0.77 -11.30 20.14
C ALA A 152 -2.13 -11.86 20.61
N GLU A 153 -2.86 -12.58 19.77
CA GLU A 153 -4.11 -13.25 20.12
C GLU A 153 -3.90 -14.35 21.17
N GLU A 154 -2.84 -15.16 21.03
CA GLU A 154 -2.46 -16.14 22.05
C GLU A 154 -2.02 -15.48 23.35
N THR A 155 -1.27 -14.37 23.28
CA THR A 155 -0.84 -13.60 24.46
C THR A 155 -2.04 -13.07 25.24
N ILE A 156 -3.09 -12.58 24.56
CA ILE A 156 -4.34 -12.17 25.21
C ILE A 156 -4.98 -13.36 25.94
N ARG A 157 -5.06 -14.52 25.29
CA ARG A 157 -5.65 -15.72 25.87
C ARG A 157 -4.92 -16.19 27.13
N ASP A 158 -3.59 -16.18 27.08
CA ASP A 158 -2.75 -16.54 28.22
C ASP A 158 -2.93 -15.54 29.37
N ALA A 159 -2.93 -14.23 29.09
CA ALA A 159 -3.14 -13.20 30.10
C ALA A 159 -4.54 -13.29 30.74
N GLU A 160 -5.59 -13.54 29.94
CA GLU A 160 -6.96 -13.76 30.45
C GLU A 160 -7.05 -15.02 31.32
N GLN A 161 -6.31 -16.07 31.02
CA GLN A 161 -6.24 -17.27 31.86
C GLN A 161 -5.60 -16.95 33.21
N VAL A 162 -4.51 -16.18 33.26
CA VAL A 162 -3.86 -15.74 34.49
C VAL A 162 -4.84 -14.92 35.34
N VAL A 163 -5.58 -14.00 34.77
CA VAL A 163 -6.62 -13.22 35.46
C VAL A 163 -7.70 -14.17 36.04
N ALA A 164 -8.15 -15.16 35.30
CA ALA A 164 -9.15 -16.12 35.77
C ALA A 164 -8.63 -16.95 36.97
N GLU A 165 -7.37 -17.38 36.91
CA GLU A 165 -6.73 -18.11 38.01
C GLU A 165 -6.58 -17.26 39.28
N LEU A 166 -6.14 -16.00 39.14
CA LEU A 166 -5.98 -15.06 40.25
C LEU A 166 -7.32 -14.68 40.87
N ARG A 167 -8.41 -14.57 40.12
CA ARG A 167 -9.76 -14.35 40.64
C ARG A 167 -10.22 -15.52 41.52
N ILE A 168 -9.97 -16.75 41.08
CA ILE A 168 -10.28 -17.95 41.91
C ILE A 168 -9.42 -17.95 43.16
N GLN A 169 -8.16 -17.54 43.10
CA GLN A 169 -7.28 -17.47 44.26
C GLN A 169 -7.69 -16.37 45.24
N GLU A 170 -8.10 -15.19 44.73
CA GLU A 170 -8.64 -14.10 45.53
C GLU A 170 -9.86 -14.58 46.35
N GLU A 171 -10.86 -15.22 45.69
CA GLU A 171 -12.06 -15.72 46.35
C GLU A 171 -11.72 -16.74 47.42
N LYS A 172 -10.82 -17.69 47.16
CA LYS A 172 -10.36 -18.67 48.13
C LYS A 172 -9.66 -18.02 49.33
N THR A 173 -8.84 -16.99 49.07
CA THR A 173 -8.10 -16.29 50.12
C THR A 173 -9.03 -15.40 50.95
N ALA A 174 -9.99 -14.74 50.32
CA ALA A 174 -11.02 -13.96 51.03
C ALA A 174 -11.78 -14.83 52.07
N LYS A 175 -12.23 -16.03 51.64
CA LYS A 175 -12.87 -17.00 52.55
C LYS A 175 -11.95 -17.46 53.69
N LYS A 176 -10.63 -17.60 53.47
CA LYS A 176 -9.66 -17.93 54.50
C LYS A 176 -9.41 -16.78 55.48
N VAL A 177 -9.44 -15.51 55.01
CA VAL A 177 -9.37 -14.32 55.87
C VAL A 177 -10.58 -14.25 56.78
N GLU A 178 -11.79 -14.45 56.23
CA GLU A 178 -13.03 -14.51 57.03
C GLU A 178 -12.96 -15.58 58.12
N ALA A 179 -12.41 -16.75 57.80
CA ALA A 179 -12.17 -17.83 58.74
C ALA A 179 -10.94 -17.60 59.65
N ARG A 180 -10.29 -16.42 59.61
CA ARG A 180 -9.08 -16.03 60.36
C ARG A 180 -7.89 -17.01 60.18
N LYS A 181 -7.79 -17.66 59.04
CA LYS A 181 -6.70 -18.62 58.70
C LYS A 181 -5.50 -17.98 58.05
N VAL A 182 -5.68 -16.83 57.40
CA VAL A 182 -4.64 -16.04 56.74
C VAL A 182 -4.84 -14.55 57.04
N THR A 183 -3.85 -13.73 56.76
CA THR A 183 -3.86 -12.29 57.06
C THR A 183 -4.57 -11.48 55.99
N THR A 184 -5.05 -10.28 56.33
CA THR A 184 -5.60 -9.34 55.35
C THR A 184 -4.51 -8.89 54.36
N ALA A 185 -3.24 -8.87 54.79
CA ALA A 185 -2.11 -8.53 53.91
C ALA A 185 -1.97 -9.52 52.75
N ASP A 186 -2.19 -10.83 52.99
CA ASP A 186 -2.15 -11.86 51.97
C ASP A 186 -3.24 -11.61 50.90
N LEU A 187 -4.44 -11.20 51.30
CA LEU A 187 -5.53 -10.86 50.40
C LEU A 187 -5.21 -9.62 49.57
N LEU A 188 -4.64 -8.58 50.19
CA LEU A 188 -4.24 -7.35 49.48
C LEU A 188 -3.15 -7.62 48.46
N GLN A 189 -2.21 -8.52 48.77
CA GLN A 189 -1.17 -8.93 47.82
C GLN A 189 -1.76 -9.61 46.56
N ILE A 190 -2.72 -10.52 46.75
CA ILE A 190 -3.40 -11.19 45.64
C ILE A 190 -4.21 -10.17 44.82
N ARG A 191 -4.87 -9.21 45.44
CA ARG A 191 -5.56 -8.14 44.73
C ARG A 191 -4.64 -7.25 43.93
N SER A 192 -3.45 -6.96 44.45
CA SER A 192 -2.43 -6.25 43.68
C SER A 192 -2.01 -7.04 42.42
N GLN A 193 -1.72 -8.35 42.62
CA GLN A 193 -1.39 -9.21 41.51
C GLN A 193 -2.51 -9.33 40.47
N LEU A 194 -3.76 -9.37 40.90
CA LEU A 194 -4.91 -9.37 39.99
C LEU A 194 -5.00 -8.07 39.18
N ALA A 195 -4.81 -6.92 39.85
CA ALA A 195 -4.82 -5.63 39.15
C ALA A 195 -3.68 -5.50 38.13
N ASP A 196 -2.49 -6.02 38.47
CA ASP A 196 -1.36 -6.08 37.54
C ASP A 196 -1.68 -6.98 36.35
N ALA A 197 -2.22 -8.17 36.55
CA ALA A 197 -2.62 -9.09 35.51
C ALA A 197 -3.76 -8.52 34.63
N GLU A 198 -4.72 -7.80 35.19
CA GLU A 198 -5.75 -7.10 34.38
C GLU A 198 -5.16 -6.00 33.53
N ASN A 199 -4.12 -5.30 33.98
CA ASN A 199 -3.38 -4.34 33.17
C ASN A 199 -2.58 -5.02 32.04
N ASP A 200 -2.02 -6.21 32.31
CA ASP A 200 -1.34 -7.00 31.27
C ASP A 200 -2.30 -7.41 30.13
N VAL A 201 -3.56 -7.78 30.48
CA VAL A 201 -4.60 -8.04 29.45
C VAL A 201 -4.86 -6.80 28.59
N LEU A 202 -4.96 -5.61 29.20
CA LEU A 202 -5.17 -4.36 28.44
C LEU A 202 -3.99 -4.07 27.53
N THR A 203 -2.77 -4.28 28.00
CA THR A 203 -1.54 -4.11 27.22
C THR A 203 -1.50 -5.08 26.04
N ALA A 204 -1.82 -6.36 26.28
CA ALA A 204 -1.87 -7.38 25.22
C ALA A 204 -2.92 -7.04 24.14
N ARG A 205 -4.10 -6.56 24.56
CA ARG A 205 -5.15 -6.12 23.62
C ARG A 205 -4.70 -4.92 22.79
N ASN A 206 -4.03 -3.93 23.39
CA ASN A 206 -3.48 -2.81 22.63
C ASN A 206 -2.44 -3.27 21.61
N THR A 207 -1.56 -4.21 21.96
CA THR A 207 -0.58 -4.79 21.06
C THR A 207 -1.26 -5.50 19.87
N TYR A 208 -2.32 -6.26 20.15
CA TYR A 208 -3.13 -6.91 19.11
C TYR A 208 -3.76 -5.89 18.15
N ASP A 209 -4.34 -4.81 18.69
CA ASP A 209 -4.98 -3.78 17.87
C ASP A 209 -3.96 -3.04 16.98
N ILE A 210 -2.75 -2.78 17.51
CA ILE A 210 -1.66 -2.16 16.74
C ILE A 210 -1.20 -3.11 15.62
N ALA A 211 -0.92 -4.38 15.93
CA ALA A 211 -0.49 -5.35 14.92
C ALA A 211 -1.52 -5.51 13.80
N ARG A 212 -2.82 -5.50 14.17
CA ARG A 212 -3.92 -5.54 13.20
C ARG A 212 -3.98 -4.29 12.33
N LEU A 213 -3.76 -3.12 12.93
CA LEU A 213 -3.70 -1.85 12.19
C LEU A 213 -2.54 -1.85 11.19
N ASP A 214 -1.35 -2.27 11.62
CA ASP A 214 -0.15 -2.32 10.77
C ASP A 214 -0.35 -3.25 9.57
N LEU A 215 -0.96 -4.42 9.76
CA LEU A 215 -1.30 -5.31 8.66
C LEU A 215 -2.33 -4.67 7.72
N CYS A 216 -3.39 -4.07 8.24
CA CYS A 216 -4.42 -3.41 7.43
C CYS A 216 -3.85 -2.24 6.61
N GLN A 217 -2.93 -1.46 7.17
CA GLN A 217 -2.21 -0.41 6.43
C GLN A 217 -1.39 -0.99 5.28
N LEU A 218 -0.66 -2.09 5.52
CA LEU A 218 0.12 -2.75 4.47
C LEU A 218 -0.77 -3.31 3.34
N LEU A 219 -1.99 -3.75 3.70
CA LEU A 219 -3.00 -4.27 2.78
C LEU A 219 -3.85 -3.17 2.12
N GLU A 220 -3.69 -1.89 2.52
CA GLU A 220 -4.54 -0.76 2.07
C GLU A 220 -6.02 -0.99 2.38
N ILE A 221 -6.32 -1.53 3.58
CA ILE A 221 -7.68 -1.75 4.07
C ILE A 221 -8.02 -0.66 5.11
N ASP A 222 -9.04 0.16 4.82
CA ASP A 222 -9.42 1.29 5.68
C ASP A 222 -10.03 0.84 7.01
N ASP A 223 -10.84 -0.24 7.01
CA ASP A 223 -11.53 -0.72 8.21
C ASP A 223 -10.78 -1.89 8.87
N TYR A 224 -9.89 -1.55 9.80
CA TYR A 224 -9.18 -2.54 10.59
C TYR A 224 -10.04 -3.19 11.68
N THR A 225 -11.19 -2.59 12.04
CA THR A 225 -12.01 -3.06 13.18
C THR A 225 -12.72 -4.38 12.89
N THR A 226 -13.12 -4.59 11.64
CA THR A 226 -13.78 -5.82 11.15
C THR A 226 -12.79 -6.88 10.65
N PHE A 227 -11.50 -6.52 10.52
CA PHE A 227 -10.48 -7.44 10.05
C PHE A 227 -10.18 -8.54 11.08
N ARG A 228 -10.22 -9.80 10.64
CA ARG A 228 -9.90 -10.98 11.47
C ARG A 228 -9.03 -11.95 10.67
N THR A 229 -8.05 -12.50 11.34
CA THR A 229 -7.17 -13.54 10.80
C THR A 229 -7.67 -14.94 11.14
N VAL A 230 -7.25 -15.93 10.36
CA VAL A 230 -7.48 -17.35 10.63
C VAL A 230 -6.15 -17.99 10.98
N ALA A 231 -6.06 -18.70 12.09
CA ALA A 231 -4.87 -19.49 12.38
C ALA A 231 -4.66 -20.52 11.25
N PRO A 232 -3.48 -20.54 10.60
CA PRO A 232 -3.20 -21.56 9.59
C PRO A 232 -3.26 -22.93 10.25
N ASP A 233 -3.92 -23.88 9.59
CA ASP A 233 -3.88 -25.28 10.02
C ASP A 233 -2.47 -25.83 9.73
N VAL A 234 -1.55 -25.52 10.63
CA VAL A 234 -0.21 -26.09 10.61
C VAL A 234 -0.37 -27.48 11.22
N GLY A 235 -0.67 -28.48 10.40
CA GLY A 235 -0.60 -29.86 10.84
C GLY A 235 0.76 -30.06 11.51
N VAL A 236 0.77 -30.09 12.85
CA VAL A 236 1.98 -30.39 13.61
C VAL A 236 2.48 -31.72 13.11
N PRO A 237 3.64 -31.80 12.44
CA PRO A 237 4.15 -33.09 12.00
C PRO A 237 4.22 -33.97 13.24
N ALA A 238 3.50 -35.08 13.23
CA ALA A 238 3.51 -36.04 14.32
C ALA A 238 4.99 -36.29 14.66
N ARG A 239 5.37 -35.97 15.89
CA ARG A 239 6.70 -36.14 16.41
C ARG A 239 7.12 -37.56 16.06
N SER A 240 7.90 -37.70 14.98
CA SER A 240 8.48 -38.97 14.60
C SER A 240 9.27 -39.45 15.83
N GLY A 241 8.81 -40.51 16.47
CA GLY A 241 9.42 -41.06 17.65
C GLY A 241 10.92 -41.23 17.40
N ILE A 242 11.69 -40.53 18.20
CA ILE A 242 13.09 -40.90 18.39
C ILE A 242 13.00 -42.29 19.04
N ALA A 243 13.21 -43.29 18.21
CA ALA A 243 13.35 -44.66 18.70
C ALA A 243 14.60 -44.65 19.59
N ASP A 244 14.38 -44.90 20.88
CA ASP A 244 15.43 -45.23 21.81
C ASP A 244 16.14 -46.50 21.30
N SER A 245 17.37 -46.35 20.93
CA SER A 245 18.29 -47.49 20.69
C SER A 245 19.59 -47.25 21.48
#